data_0f8bbd5feef4ca252577c2eca022f6f3
#
_entry.id   0f8bbd5feef4ca252577c2eca022f6f3
#
_cell.length_a   1.000
_cell.length_b   1.000
_cell.length_c   1.000
_cell.angle_alpha   90.00
_cell.angle_beta   90.00
_cell.angle_gamma   90.00
#
_symmetry.space_group_name_H-M   'P 1'
#
loop_
_entity.id
_entity.type
_entity.pdbx_description
1 polymer ?
#
loop_
_entity_poly.entity_id
_entity_poly.type
_entity_poly.pdbx_seq_one_letter_code
_entity_poly.pdbx_strand_id
1 'polypeptide(L)'
;YRLATPDLRIGLPETKLGIMPGFGGSVRMPRMLGADSALEIIAAGKDVGADQALKIGLVDGVVKAEKLVEGAKAVLRQAINGDLDWKAKRQPKLEPLKLSKIEATMSFTIAKGMVAQTAGKHYPAPITAVKTIEAAARFGREEALNLENKSFVPLAHTNEARALVGIFLNDQYVKGKAKKLTKDVETPKQAAVLGAGIMGGGIAYQSAWKGVPVVMKDINDKSLTLGMTEAAKLLNKQLERGKIDGLKLAGVISTIHPTLDYAGFDRVDIVVEAVVENPKVKKAVLAETEQKVRQDTVLASNTSTIPISELANALERPENFCGMHFFNPVHRMPLVEIIRGEKSSDETIAKVVAWASKMGKTPIVVNDCPGFFVNRVLFPYFAGFSQLLRDGADFRKIDTVMEKQFGWPMGPAYLLDVVGIDTAHHAQAVMAAGFPQRMQKDYRDAIDALFDANRFGQKNGLGFWRYKEDSKGKPKKEEDAAVEDLLAEVSQPKRDFSEEEIIARMMIPMVNEVVRCLEEGIIATPAEADMALVYGLGFPPFHGGAFRWLDTLGSAKYLDMAQQYQHLGPLYEVPEGLRNKAR
;
A
#
# COMPACT_ATOMS: atom_id res chain seq x y z
N TYR A 1 -22.90 29.29 -13.11
CA TYR A 1 -22.44 29.50 -11.73
C TYR A 1 -22.54 28.21 -10.95
N ARG A 2 -21.61 27.99 -10.01
CA ARG A 2 -21.53 26.80 -9.17
C ARG A 2 -21.39 27.21 -7.72
N LEU A 3 -22.29 26.71 -6.87
CA LEU A 3 -22.21 26.87 -5.44
C LEU A 3 -21.85 25.56 -4.76
N ALA A 4 -21.18 25.64 -3.65
CA ALA A 4 -20.75 24.46 -2.88
C ALA A 4 -20.93 24.69 -1.37
N THR A 5 -20.84 23.62 -0.61
CA THR A 5 -20.80 23.63 0.84
C THR A 5 -19.34 23.60 1.34
N PRO A 6 -19.05 23.97 2.59
CA PRO A 6 -17.68 24.01 3.13
C PRO A 6 -16.96 22.65 3.13
N ASP A 7 -17.71 21.55 3.13
CA ASP A 7 -17.20 20.17 3.10
C ASP A 7 -16.93 19.63 1.69
N LEU A 8 -17.02 20.48 0.66
CA LEU A 8 -16.77 20.12 -0.72
C LEU A 8 -15.41 19.44 -0.92
N ARG A 9 -15.44 18.34 -1.66
CA ARG A 9 -14.27 17.76 -2.31
C ARG A 9 -14.57 17.61 -3.80
N ILE A 10 -13.81 18.26 -4.66
CA ILE A 10 -14.05 18.31 -6.11
C ILE A 10 -12.73 18.15 -6.88
N GLY A 11 -12.76 17.38 -7.94
CA GLY A 11 -11.62 17.13 -8.81
C GLY A 11 -11.98 16.23 -9.98
N LEU A 12 -10.96 15.79 -10.71
CA LEU A 12 -11.04 14.85 -11.82
C LEU A 12 -10.01 13.74 -11.61
N PRO A 13 -10.39 12.65 -10.90
CA PRO A 13 -9.44 11.62 -10.47
C PRO A 13 -9.14 10.55 -11.53
N GLU A 14 -9.60 10.72 -12.78
CA GLU A 14 -9.59 9.69 -13.82
C GLU A 14 -8.19 9.15 -14.12
N THR A 15 -7.15 9.96 -14.04
CA THR A 15 -5.77 9.50 -14.29
C THR A 15 -5.27 8.48 -13.27
N LYS A 16 -5.82 8.51 -12.05
CA LYS A 16 -5.58 7.46 -11.05
C LYS A 16 -6.18 6.11 -11.43
N LEU A 17 -7.16 6.10 -12.32
CA LEU A 17 -7.78 4.90 -12.88
C LEU A 17 -7.18 4.50 -14.24
N GLY A 18 -6.08 5.14 -14.66
CA GLY A 18 -5.44 4.86 -15.93
C GLY A 18 -6.18 5.38 -17.17
N ILE A 19 -7.19 6.23 -16.96
CA ILE A 19 -7.94 6.92 -18.01
C ILE A 19 -7.81 8.44 -17.84
N MET A 20 -8.35 9.20 -18.75
CA MET A 20 -8.43 10.65 -18.63
C MET A 20 -9.90 11.08 -18.56
N PRO A 21 -10.21 12.33 -18.17
CA PRO A 21 -11.56 12.83 -18.26
C PRO A 21 -12.11 12.67 -19.68
N GLY A 22 -13.22 11.95 -19.83
CA GLY A 22 -13.85 11.60 -21.11
C GLY A 22 -15.25 12.18 -21.29
N PHE A 23 -15.70 12.99 -20.34
CA PHE A 23 -17.03 13.63 -20.34
C PHE A 23 -16.95 15.15 -20.39
N GLY A 24 -15.91 15.66 -21.04
CA GLY A 24 -15.66 17.08 -21.22
C GLY A 24 -14.87 17.75 -20.10
N GLY A 25 -14.36 16.99 -19.13
CA GLY A 25 -13.57 17.54 -18.02
C GLY A 25 -12.26 18.14 -18.47
N SER A 26 -11.54 17.50 -19.38
CA SER A 26 -10.30 18.02 -19.96
C SER A 26 -10.50 19.24 -20.87
N VAL A 27 -11.73 19.46 -21.30
CA VAL A 27 -12.12 20.61 -22.14
C VAL A 27 -12.61 21.78 -21.28
N ARG A 28 -13.53 21.52 -20.35
CA ARG A 28 -14.15 22.58 -19.54
C ARG A 28 -13.22 23.13 -18.47
N MET A 29 -12.50 22.27 -17.77
CA MET A 29 -11.68 22.72 -16.63
C MET A 29 -10.59 23.71 -17.03
N PRO A 30 -9.77 23.49 -18.09
CA PRO A 30 -8.80 24.48 -18.53
C PRO A 30 -9.42 25.82 -18.96
N ARG A 31 -10.63 25.78 -19.52
CA ARG A 31 -11.37 26.98 -19.96
C ARG A 31 -11.99 27.75 -18.80
N MET A 32 -12.12 27.12 -17.65
CA MET A 32 -12.64 27.74 -16.42
C MET A 32 -11.54 28.27 -15.51
N LEU A 33 -10.45 27.51 -15.37
CA LEU A 33 -9.39 27.76 -14.38
C LEU A 33 -8.10 28.33 -14.99
N GLY A 34 -7.97 28.27 -16.32
CA GLY A 34 -6.68 28.39 -16.98
C GLY A 34 -5.96 27.05 -17.08
N ALA A 35 -4.94 26.98 -17.95
CA ALA A 35 -4.23 25.74 -18.26
C ALA A 35 -3.51 25.17 -17.04
N ASP A 36 -2.75 25.98 -16.31
CA ASP A 36 -1.86 25.51 -15.25
C ASP A 36 -2.61 24.83 -14.10
N SER A 37 -3.65 25.48 -13.58
CA SER A 37 -4.47 24.92 -12.51
C SER A 37 -5.21 23.65 -12.96
N ALA A 38 -5.70 23.62 -14.18
CA ALA A 38 -6.37 22.44 -14.73
C ALA A 38 -5.41 21.27 -14.94
N LEU A 39 -4.21 21.52 -15.47
CA LEU A 39 -3.17 20.52 -15.67
C LEU A 39 -2.74 19.89 -14.34
N GLU A 40 -2.57 20.70 -13.29
CA GLU A 40 -2.23 20.21 -11.96
C GLU A 40 -3.30 19.26 -11.40
N ILE A 41 -4.58 19.63 -11.53
CA ILE A 41 -5.70 18.82 -11.02
C ILE A 41 -5.87 17.55 -11.85
N ILE A 42 -5.91 17.66 -13.18
CA ILE A 42 -6.22 16.54 -14.08
C ILE A 42 -5.06 15.54 -14.12
N ALA A 43 -3.82 16.01 -14.34
CA ALA A 43 -2.67 15.11 -14.45
C ALA A 43 -2.39 14.34 -13.18
N ALA A 44 -2.56 14.95 -12.01
CA ALA A 44 -2.36 14.30 -10.73
C ALA A 44 -3.60 13.55 -10.21
N GLY A 45 -4.77 13.73 -10.85
CA GLY A 45 -6.03 13.18 -10.37
C GLY A 45 -6.40 13.69 -8.97
N LYS A 46 -6.06 14.94 -8.67
CA LYS A 46 -6.28 15.55 -7.36
C LYS A 46 -7.72 16.03 -7.20
N ASP A 47 -8.14 16.10 -5.96
CA ASP A 47 -9.32 16.85 -5.52
C ASP A 47 -8.88 18.04 -4.66
N VAL A 48 -9.71 19.07 -4.59
CA VAL A 48 -9.52 20.27 -3.78
C VAL A 48 -10.72 20.51 -2.89
N GLY A 49 -10.51 21.15 -1.74
CA GLY A 49 -11.57 21.56 -0.83
C GLY A 49 -12.25 22.86 -1.27
N ALA A 50 -13.30 23.26 -0.55
CA ALA A 50 -14.14 24.41 -0.89
C ALA A 50 -13.36 25.74 -1.02
N ASP A 51 -12.48 26.06 -0.08
CA ASP A 51 -11.71 27.31 -0.10
C ASP A 51 -10.77 27.39 -1.31
N GLN A 52 -10.07 26.30 -1.61
CA GLN A 52 -9.20 26.25 -2.78
C GLN A 52 -10.01 26.28 -4.08
N ALA A 53 -11.13 25.56 -4.14
CA ALA A 53 -12.02 25.56 -5.30
C ALA A 53 -12.58 26.98 -5.59
N LEU A 54 -12.94 27.74 -4.56
CA LEU A 54 -13.35 29.13 -4.67
C LEU A 54 -12.20 30.01 -5.16
N LYS A 55 -11.02 29.87 -4.57
CA LYS A 55 -9.83 30.65 -4.92
C LYS A 55 -9.42 30.50 -6.38
N ILE A 56 -9.48 29.29 -6.92
CA ILE A 56 -9.09 29.02 -8.32
C ILE A 56 -10.23 29.19 -9.32
N GLY A 57 -11.44 29.51 -8.88
CA GLY A 57 -12.61 29.72 -9.74
C GLY A 57 -13.33 28.44 -10.18
N LEU A 58 -13.08 27.32 -9.51
CA LEU A 58 -13.79 26.05 -9.77
C LEU A 58 -15.23 26.10 -9.27
N VAL A 59 -15.47 26.82 -8.18
CA VAL A 59 -16.80 27.21 -7.70
C VAL A 59 -16.89 28.74 -7.57
N ASP A 60 -18.11 29.27 -7.62
CA ASP A 60 -18.38 30.72 -7.59
C ASP A 60 -18.79 31.21 -6.21
N GLY A 61 -19.16 30.31 -5.30
CA GLY A 61 -19.53 30.63 -3.94
C GLY A 61 -19.56 29.40 -3.04
N VAL A 62 -19.32 29.65 -1.75
CA VAL A 62 -19.42 28.63 -0.70
C VAL A 62 -20.46 29.11 0.32
N VAL A 63 -21.45 28.26 0.59
CA VAL A 63 -22.57 28.56 1.50
C VAL A 63 -22.78 27.39 2.46
N LYS A 64 -23.39 27.66 3.61
CA LYS A 64 -23.76 26.60 4.55
C LYS A 64 -24.71 25.60 3.90
N ALA A 65 -24.64 24.32 4.29
CA ALA A 65 -25.42 23.23 3.68
C ALA A 65 -26.92 23.52 3.66
N GLU A 66 -27.48 24.05 4.76
CA GLU A 66 -28.89 24.43 4.89
C GLU A 66 -29.29 25.60 3.98
N LYS A 67 -28.32 26.37 3.48
CA LYS A 67 -28.55 27.51 2.58
C LYS A 67 -28.24 27.23 1.12
N LEU A 68 -27.80 26.03 0.75
CA LEU A 68 -27.34 25.71 -0.59
C LEU A 68 -28.41 25.94 -1.65
N VAL A 69 -29.61 25.42 -1.42
CA VAL A 69 -30.74 25.55 -2.36
C VAL A 69 -31.22 27.00 -2.49
N GLU A 70 -31.34 27.70 -1.36
CA GLU A 70 -31.73 29.13 -1.35
C GLU A 70 -30.70 29.99 -2.08
N GLY A 71 -29.40 29.75 -1.83
CA GLY A 71 -28.32 30.44 -2.50
C GLY A 71 -28.32 30.20 -4.02
N ALA A 72 -28.52 28.94 -4.43
CA ALA A 72 -28.62 28.62 -5.85
C ALA A 72 -29.79 29.32 -6.53
N LYS A 73 -30.97 29.36 -5.88
CA LYS A 73 -32.14 30.09 -6.38
C LYS A 73 -31.88 31.60 -6.43
N ALA A 74 -31.17 32.17 -5.47
CA ALA A 74 -30.83 33.60 -5.47
C ALA A 74 -29.91 33.93 -6.65
N VAL A 75 -28.86 33.16 -6.90
CA VAL A 75 -27.97 33.32 -8.05
C VAL A 75 -28.73 33.15 -9.37
N LEU A 76 -29.64 32.21 -9.46
CA LEU A 76 -30.46 32.00 -10.63
C LEU A 76 -31.37 33.22 -10.91
N ARG A 77 -32.02 33.79 -9.88
CA ARG A 77 -32.84 35.01 -10.01
C ARG A 77 -32.00 36.19 -10.50
N GLN A 78 -30.81 36.39 -9.94
CA GLN A 78 -29.90 37.44 -10.37
C GLN A 78 -29.51 37.28 -11.84
N ALA A 79 -29.27 36.05 -12.29
CA ALA A 79 -28.97 35.75 -13.69
C ALA A 79 -30.19 36.01 -14.62
N ILE A 80 -31.40 35.67 -14.17
CA ILE A 80 -32.65 35.94 -14.92
C ILE A 80 -32.92 37.44 -15.01
N ASN A 81 -32.69 38.20 -13.93
CA ASN A 81 -32.91 39.61 -13.86
C ASN A 81 -31.86 40.44 -14.64
N GLY A 82 -30.76 39.80 -15.06
CA GLY A 82 -29.67 40.48 -15.76
C GLY A 82 -28.61 41.11 -14.83
N ASP A 83 -28.71 40.85 -13.52
CA ASP A 83 -27.69 41.31 -12.55
C ASP A 83 -26.38 40.54 -12.68
N LEU A 84 -26.45 39.32 -13.23
CA LEU A 84 -25.30 38.50 -13.56
C LEU A 84 -25.29 38.14 -15.05
N ASP A 85 -24.19 38.47 -15.73
CA ASP A 85 -24.01 38.12 -17.14
C ASP A 85 -23.54 36.67 -17.29
N TRP A 86 -24.50 35.75 -17.26
CA TRP A 86 -24.23 34.34 -17.45
C TRP A 86 -23.72 33.97 -18.84
N LYS A 87 -24.06 34.77 -19.87
CA LYS A 87 -23.60 34.56 -21.26
C LYS A 87 -22.12 34.83 -21.38
N ALA A 88 -21.65 35.98 -20.87
CA ALA A 88 -20.24 36.30 -20.80
C ALA A 88 -19.44 35.27 -20.00
N LYS A 89 -20.01 34.77 -18.90
CA LYS A 89 -19.39 33.72 -18.09
C LYS A 89 -19.32 32.37 -18.80
N ARG A 90 -20.28 32.05 -19.66
CA ARG A 90 -20.31 30.82 -20.48
C ARG A 90 -19.37 30.88 -21.68
N GLN A 91 -19.18 32.04 -22.28
CA GLN A 91 -18.47 32.22 -23.54
C GLN A 91 -17.06 31.61 -23.56
N PRO A 92 -16.18 31.81 -22.55
CA PRO A 92 -14.85 31.19 -22.52
C PRO A 92 -14.85 29.67 -22.62
N LYS A 93 -15.94 29.00 -22.18
CA LYS A 93 -16.05 27.53 -22.22
C LYS A 93 -16.30 27.00 -23.64
N LEU A 94 -16.71 27.88 -24.57
CA LEU A 94 -17.02 27.54 -25.97
C LEU A 94 -15.85 27.85 -26.90
N GLU A 95 -14.94 28.71 -26.48
CA GLU A 95 -13.83 29.25 -27.27
C GLU A 95 -12.52 28.49 -27.03
N PRO A 96 -11.49 28.68 -27.87
CA PRO A 96 -10.12 28.27 -27.60
C PRO A 96 -9.61 28.82 -26.27
N LEU A 97 -8.60 28.17 -25.69
CA LEU A 97 -7.91 28.71 -24.50
C LEU A 97 -7.25 30.05 -24.83
N LYS A 98 -7.41 31.01 -23.94
CA LYS A 98 -6.76 32.32 -24.06
C LYS A 98 -5.32 32.22 -23.56
N LEU A 99 -4.44 31.70 -24.40
CA LEU A 99 -3.00 31.57 -24.16
C LEU A 99 -2.23 32.17 -25.31
N SER A 100 -1.25 33.00 -24.99
CA SER A 100 -0.23 33.36 -25.96
C SER A 100 0.60 32.13 -26.33
N LYS A 101 1.29 32.18 -27.46
CA LYS A 101 2.16 31.08 -27.90
C LYS A 101 3.25 30.75 -26.87
N ILE A 102 3.80 31.78 -26.21
CA ILE A 102 4.83 31.62 -25.19
C ILE A 102 4.24 30.95 -23.96
N GLU A 103 3.11 31.43 -23.44
CA GLU A 103 2.44 30.83 -22.27
C GLU A 103 2.09 29.36 -22.52
N ALA A 104 1.51 29.04 -23.68
CA ALA A 104 1.20 27.66 -24.04
C ALA A 104 2.45 26.78 -24.07
N THR A 105 3.54 27.25 -24.67
CA THR A 105 4.81 26.52 -24.73
C THR A 105 5.35 26.26 -23.31
N MET A 106 5.35 27.27 -22.44
CA MET A 106 5.85 27.13 -21.06
C MET A 106 4.98 26.18 -20.25
N SER A 107 3.67 26.40 -20.20
CA SER A 107 2.73 25.58 -19.41
C SER A 107 2.78 24.11 -19.81
N PHE A 108 2.67 23.80 -21.09
CA PHE A 108 2.63 22.40 -21.53
C PHE A 108 3.99 21.71 -21.49
N THR A 109 5.09 22.41 -21.75
CA THR A 109 6.44 21.82 -21.64
C THR A 109 6.78 21.48 -20.19
N ILE A 110 6.50 22.40 -19.26
CA ILE A 110 6.72 22.17 -17.83
C ILE A 110 5.84 21.02 -17.35
N ALA A 111 4.54 21.03 -17.68
CA ALA A 111 3.63 19.96 -17.28
C ALA A 111 4.06 18.57 -17.78
N LYS A 112 4.48 18.47 -19.04
CA LYS A 112 5.01 17.21 -19.61
C LYS A 112 6.26 16.73 -18.86
N GLY A 113 7.18 17.64 -18.54
CA GLY A 113 8.38 17.32 -17.77
C GLY A 113 8.07 16.82 -16.35
N MET A 114 7.19 17.52 -15.65
CA MET A 114 6.77 17.14 -14.30
C MET A 114 6.04 15.78 -14.28
N VAL A 115 5.15 15.55 -15.24
CA VAL A 115 4.42 14.28 -15.35
C VAL A 115 5.38 13.14 -15.69
N ALA A 116 6.34 13.32 -16.59
CA ALA A 116 7.34 12.32 -16.91
C ALA A 116 8.17 11.92 -15.68
N GLN A 117 8.48 12.88 -14.82
CA GLN A 117 9.23 12.65 -13.59
C GLN A 117 8.40 11.95 -12.51
N THR A 118 7.12 12.29 -12.38
CA THR A 118 6.26 11.81 -11.27
C THR A 118 5.51 10.52 -11.59
N ALA A 119 4.92 10.42 -12.78
CA ALA A 119 4.16 9.23 -13.20
C ALA A 119 5.04 8.14 -13.82
N GLY A 120 6.10 8.52 -14.52
CA GLY A 120 6.99 7.60 -15.20
C GLY A 120 6.36 6.90 -16.42
N LYS A 121 7.09 5.92 -16.96
CA LYS A 121 6.73 5.25 -18.22
C LYS A 121 5.55 4.26 -18.12
N HIS A 122 5.25 3.80 -16.91
CA HIS A 122 4.23 2.76 -16.68
C HIS A 122 2.81 3.28 -16.56
N TYR A 123 2.63 4.61 -16.54
CA TYR A 123 1.32 5.25 -16.38
C TYR A 123 1.06 6.22 -17.52
N PRO A 124 0.47 5.75 -18.63
CA PRO A 124 0.29 6.58 -19.83
C PRO A 124 -0.80 7.67 -19.69
N ALA A 125 -1.74 7.52 -18.77
CA ALA A 125 -2.89 8.42 -18.67
C ALA A 125 -2.52 9.88 -18.33
N PRO A 126 -1.65 10.18 -17.35
CA PRO A 126 -1.29 11.57 -17.04
C PRO A 126 -0.68 12.32 -18.21
N ILE A 127 0.28 11.72 -18.90
CA ILE A 127 0.93 12.37 -20.04
C ILE A 127 -0.02 12.51 -21.25
N THR A 128 -0.89 11.54 -21.46
CA THR A 128 -1.90 11.60 -22.53
C THR A 128 -2.89 12.73 -22.27
N ALA A 129 -3.32 12.90 -21.01
CA ALA A 129 -4.19 14.01 -20.62
C ALA A 129 -3.55 15.38 -20.92
N VAL A 130 -2.28 15.56 -20.55
CA VAL A 130 -1.53 16.82 -20.84
C VAL A 130 -1.44 17.07 -22.34
N LYS A 131 -1.04 16.07 -23.13
CA LYS A 131 -0.93 16.18 -24.59
C LYS A 131 -2.27 16.47 -25.25
N THR A 132 -3.35 15.90 -24.76
CA THR A 132 -4.71 16.13 -25.27
C THR A 132 -5.17 17.55 -25.00
N ILE A 133 -4.94 18.08 -23.80
CA ILE A 133 -5.27 19.48 -23.45
C ILE A 133 -4.44 20.45 -24.31
N GLU A 134 -3.15 20.17 -24.52
CA GLU A 134 -2.27 20.95 -25.40
C GLU A 134 -2.81 21.00 -26.84
N ALA A 135 -3.14 19.84 -27.40
CA ALA A 135 -3.67 19.77 -28.78
C ALA A 135 -5.03 20.46 -28.90
N ALA A 136 -5.87 20.38 -27.89
CA ALA A 136 -7.21 20.96 -27.87
C ALA A 136 -7.23 22.46 -27.57
N ALA A 137 -6.13 23.03 -27.06
CA ALA A 137 -6.08 24.41 -26.58
C ALA A 137 -6.45 25.46 -27.64
N ARG A 138 -6.08 25.22 -28.90
CA ARG A 138 -6.31 26.14 -30.02
C ARG A 138 -7.70 26.01 -30.66
N PHE A 139 -8.50 25.06 -30.25
CA PHE A 139 -9.79 24.77 -30.85
C PHE A 139 -10.94 25.17 -29.92
N GLY A 140 -12.10 25.46 -30.53
CA GLY A 140 -13.33 25.61 -29.77
C GLY A 140 -13.82 24.31 -29.14
N ARG A 141 -14.87 24.41 -28.34
CA ARG A 141 -15.40 23.31 -27.52
C ARG A 141 -15.64 22.00 -28.27
N GLU A 142 -16.34 22.05 -29.41
CA GLU A 142 -16.77 20.83 -30.13
C GLU A 142 -15.57 20.02 -30.65
N GLU A 143 -14.60 20.69 -31.24
CA GLU A 143 -13.39 20.06 -31.73
C GLU A 143 -12.50 19.57 -30.59
N ALA A 144 -12.43 20.30 -29.48
CA ALA A 144 -11.73 19.90 -28.28
C ALA A 144 -12.36 18.62 -27.65
N LEU A 145 -13.69 18.51 -27.63
CA LEU A 145 -14.39 17.30 -27.19
C LEU A 145 -14.09 16.09 -28.09
N ASN A 146 -14.02 16.30 -29.39
CA ASN A 146 -13.63 15.23 -30.33
C ASN A 146 -12.19 14.74 -30.06
N LEU A 147 -11.26 15.63 -29.76
CA LEU A 147 -9.89 15.27 -29.40
C LEU A 147 -9.84 14.51 -28.05
N GLU A 148 -10.63 14.95 -27.07
CA GLU A 148 -10.77 14.21 -25.79
C GLU A 148 -11.22 12.78 -26.03
N ASN A 149 -12.29 12.57 -26.81
CA ASN A 149 -12.81 11.24 -27.12
C ASN A 149 -11.78 10.37 -27.85
N LYS A 150 -11.07 10.92 -28.82
CA LYS A 150 -10.02 10.21 -29.55
C LYS A 150 -8.86 9.77 -28.65
N SER A 151 -8.55 10.51 -27.61
CA SER A 151 -7.50 10.17 -26.66
C SER A 151 -8.00 9.22 -25.57
N PHE A 152 -9.25 9.36 -25.13
CA PHE A 152 -9.85 8.55 -24.08
C PHE A 152 -9.98 7.07 -24.48
N VAL A 153 -10.47 6.78 -25.67
CA VAL A 153 -10.77 5.40 -26.11
C VAL A 153 -9.53 4.51 -26.08
N PRO A 154 -8.37 4.89 -26.66
CA PRO A 154 -7.16 4.06 -26.55
C PRO A 154 -6.71 3.84 -25.11
N LEU A 155 -6.78 4.85 -24.24
CA LEU A 155 -6.44 4.71 -22.82
C LEU A 155 -7.32 3.69 -22.11
N ALA A 156 -8.63 3.74 -22.34
CA ALA A 156 -9.58 2.81 -21.73
C ALA A 156 -9.33 1.34 -22.09
N HIS A 157 -8.64 1.09 -23.20
CA HIS A 157 -8.28 -0.25 -23.65
C HIS A 157 -6.88 -0.71 -23.18
N THR A 158 -6.13 0.13 -22.46
CA THR A 158 -4.81 -0.25 -21.95
C THR A 158 -4.91 -1.28 -20.82
N ASN A 159 -3.85 -2.08 -20.65
CA ASN A 159 -3.73 -2.98 -19.51
C ASN A 159 -3.64 -2.21 -18.19
N GLU A 160 -3.01 -1.06 -18.21
CA GLU A 160 -2.89 -0.15 -17.07
C GLU A 160 -4.26 0.35 -16.59
N ALA A 161 -5.14 0.74 -17.51
CA ALA A 161 -6.50 1.12 -17.17
C ALA A 161 -7.28 -0.05 -16.56
N ARG A 162 -7.20 -1.24 -17.16
CA ARG A 162 -7.83 -2.45 -16.62
C ARG A 162 -7.33 -2.79 -15.22
N ALA A 163 -6.03 -2.68 -14.99
CA ALA A 163 -5.41 -2.93 -13.69
C ALA A 163 -5.88 -1.93 -12.63
N LEU A 164 -5.81 -0.63 -12.93
CA LEU A 164 -6.16 0.44 -11.98
C LEU A 164 -7.66 0.48 -11.68
N VAL A 165 -8.51 0.29 -12.68
CA VAL A 165 -9.96 0.13 -12.47
C VAL A 165 -10.23 -1.14 -11.66
N GLY A 166 -9.53 -2.22 -11.96
CA GLY A 166 -9.60 -3.47 -11.19
C GLY A 166 -9.26 -3.26 -9.70
N ILE A 167 -8.20 -2.53 -9.39
CA ILE A 167 -7.85 -2.16 -8.02
C ILE A 167 -8.99 -1.37 -7.36
N PHE A 168 -9.53 -0.37 -8.04
CA PHE A 168 -10.65 0.41 -7.50
C PHE A 168 -11.86 -0.47 -7.16
N LEU A 169 -12.25 -1.36 -8.06
CA LEU A 169 -13.37 -2.28 -7.84
C LEU A 169 -13.07 -3.29 -6.73
N ASN A 170 -11.86 -3.82 -6.68
CA ASN A 170 -11.43 -4.74 -5.64
C ASN A 170 -11.39 -4.07 -4.26
N ASP A 171 -10.96 -2.81 -4.18
CA ASP A 171 -10.99 -2.02 -2.94
C ASP A 171 -12.44 -1.85 -2.43
N GLN A 172 -13.37 -1.53 -3.32
CA GLN A 172 -14.80 -1.46 -2.99
C GLN A 172 -15.34 -2.82 -2.49
N TYR A 173 -14.94 -3.90 -3.15
CA TYR A 173 -15.33 -5.26 -2.76
C TYR A 173 -14.82 -5.61 -1.35
N VAL A 174 -13.55 -5.37 -1.08
CA VAL A 174 -12.91 -5.67 0.22
C VAL A 174 -13.53 -4.83 1.33
N LYS A 175 -13.77 -3.54 1.10
CA LYS A 175 -14.45 -2.65 2.06
C LYS A 175 -15.90 -3.08 2.30
N GLY A 176 -16.62 -3.48 1.25
CA GLY A 176 -17.97 -4.00 1.36
C GLY A 176 -18.04 -5.29 2.18
N LYS A 177 -17.06 -6.19 2.00
CA LYS A 177 -16.94 -7.43 2.78
C LYS A 177 -16.67 -7.12 4.26
N ALA A 178 -15.73 -6.22 4.56
CA ALA A 178 -15.45 -5.77 5.92
C ALA A 178 -16.70 -5.18 6.60
N LYS A 179 -17.45 -4.34 5.89
CA LYS A 179 -18.71 -3.77 6.40
C LYS A 179 -19.75 -4.83 6.74
N LYS A 180 -19.85 -5.88 5.92
CA LYS A 180 -20.75 -7.02 6.21
C LYS A 180 -20.31 -7.79 7.44
N LEU A 181 -19.01 -8.06 7.59
CA LEU A 181 -18.46 -8.79 8.74
C LEU A 181 -18.66 -8.04 10.07
N THR A 182 -18.65 -6.72 10.03
CA THR A 182 -18.73 -5.89 11.24
C THR A 182 -20.13 -5.39 11.58
N LYS A 183 -21.15 -5.81 10.82
CA LYS A 183 -22.52 -5.32 10.94
C LYS A 183 -23.11 -5.48 12.35
N ASP A 184 -22.83 -6.60 13.00
CA ASP A 184 -23.45 -7.00 14.27
C ASP A 184 -22.48 -6.92 15.47
N VAL A 185 -21.34 -6.24 15.30
CA VAL A 185 -20.35 -6.04 16.38
C VAL A 185 -20.09 -4.56 16.61
N GLU A 186 -19.82 -4.22 17.87
CA GLU A 186 -19.37 -2.88 18.24
C GLU A 186 -17.88 -2.70 17.92
N THR A 187 -17.53 -1.54 17.39
CA THR A 187 -16.12 -1.17 17.25
C THR A 187 -15.48 -1.04 18.63
N PRO A 188 -14.28 -1.60 18.85
CA PRO A 188 -13.56 -1.44 20.11
C PRO A 188 -13.40 0.03 20.48
N LYS A 189 -13.72 0.38 21.73
CA LYS A 189 -13.66 1.74 22.27
C LYS A 189 -12.35 2.03 22.99
N GLN A 190 -11.70 1.00 23.51
CA GLN A 190 -10.41 1.07 24.18
C GLN A 190 -9.56 -0.13 23.77
N ALA A 191 -8.30 0.13 23.49
CA ALA A 191 -7.35 -0.87 23.05
C ALA A 191 -6.10 -0.91 23.94
N ALA A 192 -5.34 -1.98 23.85
CA ALA A 192 -4.01 -2.06 24.42
C ALA A 192 -3.02 -2.65 23.42
N VAL A 193 -1.77 -2.28 23.56
CA VAL A 193 -0.65 -2.80 22.79
C VAL A 193 0.42 -3.31 23.76
N LEU A 194 0.87 -4.52 23.55
CA LEU A 194 2.00 -5.12 24.26
C LEU A 194 3.26 -4.99 23.42
N GLY A 195 4.24 -4.31 23.94
CA GLY A 195 5.44 -3.90 23.21
C GLY A 195 5.33 -2.45 22.69
N ALA A 196 6.36 -1.66 22.96
CA ALA A 196 6.45 -0.24 22.56
C ALA A 196 7.60 0.01 21.57
N GLY A 197 8.03 -1.03 20.88
CA GLY A 197 9.00 -0.93 19.79
C GLY A 197 8.41 -0.26 18.54
N ILE A 198 9.10 -0.39 17.41
CA ILE A 198 8.69 0.23 16.13
C ILE A 198 7.25 -0.15 15.77
N MET A 199 6.90 -1.43 15.84
CA MET A 199 5.55 -1.90 15.47
C MET A 199 4.51 -1.54 16.53
N GLY A 200 4.76 -1.86 17.80
CA GLY A 200 3.82 -1.57 18.89
C GLY A 200 3.56 -0.08 19.06
N GLY A 201 4.60 0.75 19.00
CA GLY A 201 4.47 2.21 19.02
C GLY A 201 3.69 2.75 17.82
N GLY A 202 3.92 2.21 16.63
CA GLY A 202 3.19 2.57 15.41
C GLY A 202 1.70 2.21 15.48
N ILE A 203 1.38 1.05 16.04
CA ILE A 203 -0.02 0.60 16.23
C ILE A 203 -0.72 1.49 17.26
N ALA A 204 -0.07 1.79 18.38
CA ALA A 204 -0.60 2.68 19.40
C ALA A 204 -0.89 4.08 18.84
N TYR A 205 0.05 4.65 18.10
CA TYR A 205 -0.15 5.92 17.41
C TYR A 205 -1.36 5.87 16.47
N GLN A 206 -1.46 4.86 15.61
CA GLN A 206 -2.52 4.76 14.61
C GLN A 206 -3.91 4.64 15.26
N SER A 207 -4.00 3.87 16.34
CA SER A 207 -5.23 3.73 17.13
C SER A 207 -5.67 5.07 17.73
N ALA A 208 -4.76 5.75 18.42
CA ALA A 208 -5.01 7.06 19.04
C ALA A 208 -5.33 8.14 18.01
N TRP A 209 -4.58 8.19 16.90
CA TRP A 209 -4.83 9.11 15.80
C TRP A 209 -6.25 8.99 15.24
N LYS A 210 -6.77 7.78 15.19
CA LYS A 210 -8.13 7.48 14.68
C LYS A 210 -9.22 7.44 15.77
N GLY A 211 -8.88 7.88 16.97
CA GLY A 211 -9.85 8.14 18.04
C GLY A 211 -10.14 6.95 18.94
N VAL A 212 -9.32 5.91 18.93
CA VAL A 212 -9.41 4.81 19.89
C VAL A 212 -8.26 4.92 20.89
N PRO A 213 -8.54 5.29 22.16
CA PRO A 213 -7.54 5.36 23.23
C PRO A 213 -6.83 4.03 23.39
N VAL A 214 -5.54 4.07 23.73
CA VAL A 214 -4.69 2.89 23.80
C VAL A 214 -3.77 2.91 25.02
N VAL A 215 -3.73 1.80 25.73
CA VAL A 215 -2.71 1.52 26.74
C VAL A 215 -1.53 0.83 26.06
N MET A 216 -0.35 1.40 26.20
CA MET A 216 0.88 0.87 25.59
C MET A 216 1.80 0.36 26.70
N LYS A 217 1.94 -0.98 26.80
CA LYS A 217 2.74 -1.63 27.82
C LYS A 217 4.05 -2.14 27.26
N ASP A 218 5.13 -1.90 27.98
CA ASP A 218 6.42 -2.57 27.78
C ASP A 218 7.06 -2.93 29.11
N ILE A 219 8.14 -3.70 29.08
CA ILE A 219 8.88 -4.13 30.28
C ILE A 219 9.93 -3.13 30.74
N ASN A 220 10.23 -2.11 29.92
CA ASN A 220 11.21 -1.10 30.27
C ASN A 220 10.83 0.31 29.76
N ASP A 221 11.27 1.31 30.50
CA ASP A 221 11.01 2.73 30.21
C ASP A 221 11.61 3.20 28.87
N LYS A 222 12.75 2.63 28.48
CA LYS A 222 13.42 3.01 27.23
C LYS A 222 12.53 2.71 26.02
N SER A 223 11.89 1.56 26.00
CA SER A 223 10.96 1.18 24.92
C SER A 223 9.71 2.05 24.94
N LEU A 224 9.15 2.35 26.11
CA LEU A 224 8.00 3.26 26.24
C LEU A 224 8.34 4.66 25.74
N THR A 225 9.52 5.17 26.09
CA THR A 225 10.01 6.47 25.61
C THR A 225 10.16 6.45 24.08
N LEU A 226 10.67 5.39 23.51
CA LEU A 226 10.80 5.25 22.04
C LEU A 226 9.41 5.32 21.37
N GLY A 227 8.45 4.56 21.84
CA GLY A 227 7.08 4.54 21.30
C GLY A 227 6.41 5.92 21.37
N MET A 228 6.53 6.60 22.52
CA MET A 228 5.98 7.95 22.69
C MET A 228 6.68 9.00 21.84
N THR A 229 7.99 8.91 21.71
CA THR A 229 8.80 9.82 20.88
C THR A 229 8.43 9.70 19.40
N GLU A 230 8.27 8.49 18.89
CA GLU A 230 7.84 8.27 17.50
C GLU A 230 6.42 8.79 17.24
N ALA A 231 5.50 8.59 18.19
CA ALA A 231 4.16 9.14 18.08
C ALA A 231 4.18 10.69 18.05
N ALA A 232 4.92 11.32 18.94
CA ALA A 232 5.10 12.78 18.97
C ALA A 232 5.72 13.31 17.67
N LYS A 233 6.72 12.63 17.13
CA LYS A 233 7.38 12.98 15.87
C LYS A 233 6.42 12.95 14.69
N LEU A 234 5.55 11.95 14.59
CA LEU A 234 4.53 11.86 13.53
C LEU A 234 3.49 12.98 13.66
N LEU A 235 3.04 13.28 14.88
CA LEU A 235 2.09 14.35 15.13
C LEU A 235 2.70 15.74 14.84
N ASN A 236 3.94 15.98 15.23
CA ASN A 236 4.64 17.22 14.92
C ASN A 236 4.75 17.47 13.42
N LYS A 237 5.01 16.43 12.62
CA LYS A 237 4.99 16.56 11.15
C LYS A 237 3.63 16.97 10.60
N GLN A 238 2.52 16.54 11.22
CA GLN A 238 1.18 16.99 10.83
C GLN A 238 0.94 18.44 11.22
N LEU A 239 1.43 18.86 12.38
CA LEU A 239 1.37 20.24 12.85
C LEU A 239 2.15 21.19 11.94
N GLU A 240 3.41 20.85 11.61
CA GLU A 240 4.26 21.64 10.71
C GLU A 240 3.67 21.80 9.30
N ARG A 241 2.90 20.81 8.85
CA ARG A 241 2.18 20.87 7.57
C ARG A 241 0.85 21.60 7.64
N GLY A 242 0.48 22.15 8.80
CA GLY A 242 -0.79 22.83 9.02
C GLY A 242 -2.03 21.93 8.91
N LYS A 243 -1.87 20.62 9.03
CA LYS A 243 -2.99 19.67 8.96
C LYS A 243 -3.73 19.52 10.29
N ILE A 244 -3.07 19.82 11.38
CA ILE A 244 -3.64 19.86 12.74
C ILE A 244 -3.10 21.08 13.49
N ASP A 245 -3.78 21.47 14.55
CA ASP A 245 -3.31 22.46 15.50
C ASP A 245 -2.70 21.81 16.76
N GLY A 246 -2.16 22.63 17.67
CA GLY A 246 -1.57 22.15 18.91
C GLY A 246 -2.56 21.48 19.85
N LEU A 247 -3.83 21.90 19.83
CA LEU A 247 -4.89 21.29 20.64
C LEU A 247 -5.19 19.87 20.18
N LYS A 248 -5.28 19.66 18.87
CA LYS A 248 -5.46 18.32 18.28
C LYS A 248 -4.27 17.42 18.60
N LEU A 249 -3.04 17.93 18.49
CA LEU A 249 -1.82 17.18 18.85
C LEU A 249 -1.88 16.72 20.31
N ALA A 250 -2.13 17.64 21.25
CA ALA A 250 -2.24 17.33 22.67
C ALA A 250 -3.36 16.32 22.94
N GLY A 251 -4.50 16.45 22.29
CA GLY A 251 -5.63 15.52 22.40
C GLY A 251 -5.28 14.11 21.97
N VAL A 252 -4.57 13.93 20.89
CA VAL A 252 -4.15 12.60 20.42
C VAL A 252 -3.12 11.98 21.36
N ILE A 253 -2.06 12.72 21.71
CA ILE A 253 -0.99 12.18 22.56
C ILE A 253 -1.49 11.80 23.96
N SER A 254 -2.47 12.53 24.49
CA SER A 254 -3.08 12.24 25.80
C SER A 254 -3.90 10.95 25.84
N THR A 255 -4.23 10.38 24.71
CA THR A 255 -4.97 9.11 24.61
C THR A 255 -4.06 7.88 24.46
N ILE A 256 -2.74 8.08 24.46
CA ILE A 256 -1.75 7.00 24.55
C ILE A 256 -1.24 6.95 25.99
N HIS A 257 -1.51 5.84 26.68
CA HIS A 257 -1.16 5.67 28.10
C HIS A 257 -0.01 4.66 28.24
N PRO A 258 1.26 5.11 28.37
CA PRO A 258 2.39 4.22 28.57
C PRO A 258 2.36 3.64 29.99
N THR A 259 2.67 2.34 30.12
CA THR A 259 2.71 1.65 31.41
C THR A 259 3.73 0.52 31.41
N LEU A 260 4.32 0.25 32.58
CA LEU A 260 5.21 -0.90 32.80
C LEU A 260 4.46 -2.14 33.33
N ASP A 261 3.22 -1.97 33.75
CA ASP A 261 2.36 -3.02 34.29
C ASP A 261 1.05 -3.18 33.51
N TYR A 262 0.09 -3.90 34.07
CA TYR A 262 -1.23 -4.10 33.45
C TYR A 262 -2.29 -3.08 33.88
N ALA A 263 -1.88 -1.91 34.35
CA ALA A 263 -2.84 -0.84 34.70
C ALA A 263 -3.70 -0.47 33.49
N GLY A 264 -5.02 -0.50 33.66
CA GLY A 264 -5.99 -0.19 32.61
C GLY A 264 -6.39 -1.35 31.69
N PHE A 265 -5.72 -2.50 31.76
CA PHE A 265 -6.07 -3.68 30.96
C PHE A 265 -7.43 -4.31 31.30
N ASP A 266 -7.93 -4.08 32.51
CA ASP A 266 -9.27 -4.51 32.92
C ASP A 266 -10.42 -3.81 32.19
N ARG A 267 -10.13 -2.76 31.42
CA ARG A 267 -11.12 -1.95 30.69
C ARG A 267 -11.01 -2.03 29.17
N VAL A 268 -9.99 -2.68 28.64
CA VAL A 268 -9.79 -2.71 27.18
C VAL A 268 -10.67 -3.76 26.51
N ASP A 269 -11.12 -3.45 25.30
CA ASP A 269 -11.94 -4.34 24.48
C ASP A 269 -11.08 -5.28 23.63
N ILE A 270 -9.87 -4.83 23.30
CA ILE A 270 -8.96 -5.54 22.42
C ILE A 270 -7.50 -5.27 22.80
N VAL A 271 -6.67 -6.30 22.70
CA VAL A 271 -5.22 -6.21 22.90
C VAL A 271 -4.52 -6.75 21.66
N VAL A 272 -3.52 -6.05 21.16
CA VAL A 272 -2.58 -6.60 20.18
C VAL A 272 -1.19 -6.76 20.80
N GLU A 273 -0.63 -7.95 20.68
CA GLU A 273 0.72 -8.29 21.11
C GLU A 273 1.69 -8.02 19.96
N ALA A 274 2.72 -7.23 20.24
CA ALA A 274 3.78 -6.86 19.32
C ALA A 274 5.16 -6.92 20.01
N VAL A 275 5.39 -7.95 20.82
CA VAL A 275 6.67 -8.21 21.49
C VAL A 275 7.62 -8.96 20.54
N VAL A 276 8.83 -9.30 21.01
CA VAL A 276 9.85 -9.99 20.20
C VAL A 276 9.30 -11.24 19.51
N GLU A 277 9.79 -11.51 18.29
CA GLU A 277 9.35 -12.63 17.44
C GLU A 277 9.93 -13.96 17.96
N ASN A 278 9.44 -14.39 19.11
CA ASN A 278 9.82 -15.63 19.76
C ASN A 278 8.56 -16.35 20.28
N PRO A 279 8.30 -17.61 19.87
CA PRO A 279 7.08 -18.33 20.24
C PRO A 279 6.89 -18.48 21.76
N LYS A 280 7.96 -18.77 22.50
CA LYS A 280 7.89 -18.94 23.96
C LYS A 280 7.53 -17.64 24.67
N VAL A 281 8.16 -16.52 24.26
CA VAL A 281 7.90 -15.20 24.84
C VAL A 281 6.47 -14.77 24.54
N LYS A 282 6.02 -14.92 23.29
CA LYS A 282 4.66 -14.57 22.89
C LYS A 282 3.60 -15.39 23.62
N LYS A 283 3.80 -16.71 23.74
CA LYS A 283 2.90 -17.60 24.51
C LYS A 283 2.80 -17.18 25.97
N ALA A 284 3.92 -16.90 26.62
CA ALA A 284 3.96 -16.46 28.02
C ALA A 284 3.25 -15.11 28.22
N VAL A 285 3.52 -14.14 27.36
CA VAL A 285 2.90 -12.80 27.42
C VAL A 285 1.40 -12.89 27.17
N LEU A 286 0.96 -13.65 26.18
CA LEU A 286 -0.47 -13.84 25.86
C LEU A 286 -1.21 -14.51 27.01
N ALA A 287 -0.65 -15.58 27.58
CA ALA A 287 -1.24 -16.30 28.72
C ALA A 287 -1.35 -15.39 29.96
N GLU A 288 -0.33 -14.61 30.27
CA GLU A 288 -0.35 -13.63 31.37
C GLU A 288 -1.39 -12.54 31.13
N THR A 289 -1.45 -11.98 29.92
CA THR A 289 -2.40 -10.93 29.56
C THR A 289 -3.84 -11.41 29.64
N GLU A 290 -4.11 -12.64 29.24
CA GLU A 290 -5.46 -13.24 29.31
C GLU A 290 -6.04 -13.21 30.74
N GLN A 291 -5.19 -13.35 31.77
CA GLN A 291 -5.59 -13.27 33.18
C GLN A 291 -5.84 -11.82 33.66
N LYS A 292 -5.42 -10.82 32.92
CA LYS A 292 -5.49 -9.39 33.30
C LYS A 292 -6.61 -8.63 32.61
N VAL A 293 -7.24 -9.23 31.62
CA VAL A 293 -8.32 -8.63 30.83
C VAL A 293 -9.68 -9.25 31.17
N ARG A 294 -10.74 -8.61 30.71
CA ARG A 294 -12.10 -9.17 30.81
C ARG A 294 -12.21 -10.45 29.99
N GLN A 295 -13.18 -11.28 30.32
CA GLN A 295 -13.42 -12.55 29.60
C GLN A 295 -13.86 -12.35 28.15
N ASP A 296 -14.45 -11.22 27.83
CA ASP A 296 -14.91 -10.86 26.48
C ASP A 296 -13.87 -10.07 25.67
N THR A 297 -12.74 -9.72 26.27
CA THR A 297 -11.65 -9.01 25.60
C THR A 297 -11.01 -9.90 24.53
N VAL A 298 -10.84 -9.36 23.34
CA VAL A 298 -10.17 -10.02 22.23
C VAL A 298 -8.66 -9.82 22.34
N LEU A 299 -7.91 -10.89 22.18
CA LEU A 299 -6.46 -10.86 22.04
C LEU A 299 -6.08 -11.10 20.57
N ALA A 300 -5.04 -10.41 20.12
CA ALA A 300 -4.48 -10.60 18.80
C ALA A 300 -2.95 -10.59 18.85
N SER A 301 -2.29 -11.26 17.92
CA SER A 301 -0.84 -11.21 17.77
C SER A 301 -0.45 -10.56 16.44
N ASN A 302 0.53 -9.66 16.50
CA ASN A 302 1.15 -9.04 15.32
C ASN A 302 2.33 -9.88 14.77
N THR A 303 2.45 -11.15 15.15
CA THR A 303 3.48 -12.03 14.58
C THR A 303 3.47 -12.01 13.07
N SER A 304 4.65 -12.12 12.45
CA SER A 304 4.80 -12.10 10.98
C SER A 304 4.76 -13.49 10.36
N THR A 305 5.15 -14.53 11.10
CA THR A 305 5.37 -15.88 10.53
C THR A 305 4.86 -17.01 11.42
N ILE A 306 4.76 -16.80 12.74
CA ILE A 306 4.37 -17.87 13.68
C ILE A 306 2.89 -18.19 13.50
N PRO A 307 2.50 -19.45 13.25
CA PRO A 307 1.10 -19.82 13.13
C PRO A 307 0.27 -19.40 14.34
N ILE A 308 -0.86 -18.78 14.08
CA ILE A 308 -1.77 -18.31 15.14
C ILE A 308 -2.31 -19.46 15.96
N SER A 309 -2.61 -20.59 15.33
CA SER A 309 -3.08 -21.79 16.02
C SER A 309 -2.04 -22.35 16.99
N GLU A 310 -0.74 -22.16 16.73
CA GLU A 310 0.34 -22.52 17.67
C GLU A 310 0.33 -21.62 18.91
N LEU A 311 0.22 -20.30 18.73
CA LEU A 311 0.15 -19.36 19.85
C LEU A 311 -1.12 -19.54 20.69
N ALA A 312 -2.23 -19.91 20.05
CA ALA A 312 -3.51 -20.15 20.70
C ALA A 312 -3.46 -21.29 21.73
N ASN A 313 -2.52 -22.23 21.62
CA ASN A 313 -2.36 -23.33 22.58
C ASN A 313 -1.99 -22.87 23.99
N ALA A 314 -1.48 -21.66 24.16
CA ALA A 314 -1.17 -21.08 25.46
C ALA A 314 -2.38 -20.45 26.16
N LEU A 315 -3.53 -20.36 25.50
CA LEU A 315 -4.70 -19.63 25.97
C LEU A 315 -5.81 -20.57 26.48
N GLU A 316 -6.52 -20.11 27.50
CA GLU A 316 -7.72 -20.78 28.04
C GLU A 316 -8.97 -20.44 27.17
N ARG A 317 -8.98 -19.27 26.52
CA ARG A 317 -10.07 -18.81 25.66
C ARG A 317 -9.55 -18.56 24.23
N PRO A 318 -9.08 -19.59 23.52
CA PRO A 318 -8.50 -19.44 22.20
C PRO A 318 -9.51 -18.93 21.14
N GLU A 319 -10.80 -19.07 21.40
CA GLU A 319 -11.86 -18.50 20.56
C GLU A 319 -11.86 -16.97 20.51
N ASN A 320 -11.30 -16.31 21.52
CA ASN A 320 -11.14 -14.85 21.61
C ASN A 320 -9.79 -14.38 21.07
N PHE A 321 -9.09 -15.20 20.32
CA PHE A 321 -7.75 -14.91 19.81
C PHE A 321 -7.66 -15.10 18.30
N CYS A 322 -6.95 -14.18 17.65
CA CYS A 322 -6.60 -14.28 16.22
C CYS A 322 -5.27 -13.56 15.93
N GLY A 323 -4.85 -13.56 14.68
CA GLY A 323 -3.74 -12.74 14.21
C GLY A 323 -4.20 -11.38 13.75
N MET A 324 -3.38 -10.36 13.95
CA MET A 324 -3.57 -9.00 13.43
C MET A 324 -2.21 -8.47 12.98
N HIS A 325 -1.86 -8.75 11.74
CA HIS A 325 -0.55 -8.48 11.19
C HIS A 325 -0.54 -7.14 10.45
N PHE A 326 0.17 -6.17 11.04
CA PHE A 326 0.45 -4.86 10.45
C PHE A 326 1.74 -4.89 9.65
N PHE A 327 1.90 -3.91 8.77
CA PHE A 327 3.10 -3.72 7.95
C PHE A 327 3.83 -2.43 8.32
N ASN A 328 5.15 -2.49 8.31
CA ASN A 328 5.99 -1.34 8.63
C ASN A 328 6.20 -0.43 7.39
N PRO A 329 6.07 0.89 7.50
CA PRO A 329 5.64 1.67 8.69
C PRO A 329 4.11 1.68 8.84
N VAL A 330 3.64 1.42 10.05
CA VAL A 330 2.19 1.24 10.34
C VAL A 330 1.32 2.41 9.86
N HIS A 331 1.78 3.64 10.05
CA HIS A 331 1.01 4.84 9.68
C HIS A 331 0.83 5.04 8.16
N ARG A 332 1.62 4.34 7.32
CA ARG A 332 1.58 4.45 5.86
C ARG A 332 0.97 3.23 5.18
N MET A 333 1.26 2.05 5.71
CA MET A 333 0.86 0.79 5.07
C MET A 333 -0.65 0.55 5.26
N PRO A 334 -1.42 0.46 4.16
CA PRO A 334 -2.87 0.36 4.27
C PRO A 334 -3.37 -1.02 4.69
N LEU A 335 -2.63 -2.09 4.43
CA LEU A 335 -3.06 -3.46 4.70
C LEU A 335 -2.91 -3.84 6.17
N VAL A 336 -3.89 -4.56 6.69
CA VAL A 336 -3.78 -5.41 7.88
C VAL A 336 -4.31 -6.80 7.54
N GLU A 337 -3.47 -7.83 7.68
CA GLU A 337 -3.93 -9.21 7.60
C GLU A 337 -4.59 -9.58 8.93
N ILE A 338 -5.82 -10.10 8.86
CA ILE A 338 -6.52 -10.67 10.00
C ILE A 338 -6.48 -12.19 9.84
N ILE A 339 -5.76 -12.87 10.72
CA ILE A 339 -5.49 -14.29 10.58
C ILE A 339 -6.45 -15.11 11.46
N ARG A 340 -7.29 -15.89 10.82
CA ARG A 340 -8.19 -16.82 11.48
C ARG A 340 -7.41 -18.07 11.87
N GLY A 341 -7.15 -18.26 13.18
CA GLY A 341 -6.68 -19.54 13.73
C GLY A 341 -7.80 -20.58 13.71
N GLU A 342 -7.46 -21.86 13.91
CA GLU A 342 -8.43 -22.96 13.91
C GLU A 342 -9.58 -22.76 14.90
N LYS A 343 -9.28 -22.13 16.05
CA LYS A 343 -10.25 -21.91 17.13
C LYS A 343 -10.83 -20.51 17.18
N SER A 344 -10.37 -19.58 16.33
CA SER A 344 -10.86 -18.20 16.32
C SER A 344 -12.34 -18.14 15.97
N SER A 345 -13.14 -17.46 16.81
CA SER A 345 -14.56 -17.27 16.56
C SER A 345 -14.82 -16.21 15.50
N ASP A 346 -15.97 -16.28 14.83
CA ASP A 346 -16.40 -15.26 13.87
C ASP A 346 -16.57 -13.88 14.52
N GLU A 347 -17.03 -13.85 15.77
CA GLU A 347 -17.15 -12.60 16.55
C GLU A 347 -15.79 -11.95 16.81
N THR A 348 -14.78 -12.75 17.17
CA THR A 348 -13.40 -12.27 17.36
C THR A 348 -12.86 -11.65 16.07
N ILE A 349 -12.99 -12.35 14.95
CA ILE A 349 -12.57 -11.84 13.65
C ILE A 349 -13.29 -10.53 13.32
N ALA A 350 -14.61 -10.46 13.52
CA ALA A 350 -15.40 -9.27 13.27
C ALA A 350 -14.95 -8.05 14.10
N LYS A 351 -14.66 -8.24 15.39
CA LYS A 351 -14.16 -7.17 16.28
C LYS A 351 -12.80 -6.65 15.85
N VAL A 352 -11.88 -7.53 15.44
CA VAL A 352 -10.56 -7.13 14.95
C VAL A 352 -10.65 -6.40 13.61
N VAL A 353 -11.50 -6.89 12.70
CA VAL A 353 -11.81 -6.20 11.43
C VAL A 353 -12.40 -4.81 11.69
N ALA A 354 -13.30 -4.67 12.67
CA ALA A 354 -13.88 -3.37 13.05
C ALA A 354 -12.82 -2.38 13.54
N TRP A 355 -11.88 -2.82 14.38
CA TRP A 355 -10.80 -1.97 14.85
C TRP A 355 -9.84 -1.58 13.72
N ALA A 356 -9.43 -2.52 12.87
CA ALA A 356 -8.60 -2.23 11.70
C ALA A 356 -9.27 -1.20 10.77
N SER A 357 -10.55 -1.34 10.49
CA SER A 357 -11.33 -0.40 9.68
C SER A 357 -11.41 0.98 10.34
N LYS A 358 -11.62 1.03 11.66
CA LYS A 358 -11.62 2.28 12.45
C LYS A 358 -10.27 3.00 12.37
N MET A 359 -9.17 2.25 12.38
CA MET A 359 -7.82 2.78 12.19
C MET A 359 -7.54 3.28 10.76
N GLY A 360 -8.50 3.18 9.85
CA GLY A 360 -8.35 3.58 8.45
C GLY A 360 -7.54 2.59 7.61
N LYS A 361 -7.41 1.35 8.09
CA LYS A 361 -6.75 0.26 7.38
C LYS A 361 -7.72 -0.50 6.48
N THR A 362 -7.17 -1.28 5.56
CA THR A 362 -7.90 -2.24 4.74
C THR A 362 -7.66 -3.64 5.31
N PRO A 363 -8.59 -4.19 6.10
CA PRO A 363 -8.44 -5.53 6.65
C PRO A 363 -8.79 -6.58 5.61
N ILE A 364 -7.96 -7.62 5.52
CA ILE A 364 -8.21 -8.81 4.70
C ILE A 364 -8.07 -10.03 5.62
N VAL A 365 -9.14 -10.83 5.70
CA VAL A 365 -9.15 -12.03 6.51
C VAL A 365 -8.52 -13.18 5.73
N VAL A 366 -7.55 -13.83 6.33
CA VAL A 366 -6.86 -15.01 5.79
C VAL A 366 -6.93 -16.17 6.77
N ASN A 367 -6.79 -17.39 6.28
CA ASN A 367 -6.65 -18.56 7.14
C ASN A 367 -5.19 -18.75 7.57
N ASP A 368 -5.02 -19.42 8.69
CA ASP A 368 -3.73 -19.61 9.33
C ASP A 368 -2.81 -20.56 8.55
N CYS A 369 -1.59 -20.15 8.37
CA CYS A 369 -0.47 -20.97 7.92
C CYS A 369 0.85 -20.23 8.23
N PRO A 370 2.01 -20.88 8.17
CA PRO A 370 3.30 -20.17 8.29
C PRO A 370 3.43 -19.03 7.28
N GLY A 371 3.72 -17.81 7.77
CA GLY A 371 3.85 -16.60 6.95
C GLY A 371 2.53 -16.04 6.42
N PHE A 372 1.40 -16.60 6.79
CA PHE A 372 0.05 -16.21 6.40
C PHE A 372 -0.10 -16.13 4.87
N PHE A 373 -0.60 -15.03 4.32
CA PHE A 373 -0.64 -14.85 2.87
C PHE A 373 0.58 -14.06 2.36
N VAL A 374 0.81 -12.87 2.86
CA VAL A 374 1.80 -11.93 2.28
C VAL A 374 3.22 -12.46 2.40
N ASN A 375 3.66 -12.89 3.58
CA ASN A 375 5.01 -13.44 3.75
C ASN A 375 5.18 -14.80 3.08
N ARG A 376 4.14 -15.64 3.08
CA ARG A 376 4.18 -16.92 2.37
C ARG A 376 4.48 -16.77 0.88
N VAL A 377 3.97 -15.72 0.25
CA VAL A 377 4.22 -15.47 -1.19
C VAL A 377 5.48 -14.63 -1.44
N LEU A 378 5.92 -13.83 -0.46
CA LEU A 378 7.15 -13.04 -0.54
C LEU A 378 8.41 -13.90 -0.48
N PHE A 379 8.46 -14.90 0.40
CA PHE A 379 9.66 -15.74 0.56
C PHE A 379 10.02 -16.56 -0.68
N PRO A 380 9.10 -17.13 -1.45
CA PRO A 380 9.40 -17.68 -2.78
C PRO A 380 10.04 -16.67 -3.73
N TYR A 381 9.64 -15.40 -3.68
CA TYR A 381 10.28 -14.33 -4.43
C TYR A 381 11.75 -14.14 -4.01
N PHE A 382 12.04 -14.12 -2.73
CA PHE A 382 13.41 -14.08 -2.22
C PHE A 382 14.21 -15.36 -2.55
N ALA A 383 13.57 -16.51 -2.56
CA ALA A 383 14.21 -17.76 -3.01
C ALA A 383 14.62 -17.69 -4.48
N GLY A 384 13.78 -17.12 -5.33
CA GLY A 384 14.13 -16.85 -6.74
C GLY A 384 15.32 -15.90 -6.88
N PHE A 385 15.34 -14.84 -6.06
CA PHE A 385 16.47 -13.92 -5.99
C PHE A 385 17.77 -14.62 -5.56
N SER A 386 17.73 -15.36 -4.47
CA SER A 386 18.89 -16.10 -3.97
C SER A 386 19.43 -17.09 -5.00
N GLN A 387 18.54 -17.76 -5.74
CA GLN A 387 18.91 -18.70 -6.78
C GLN A 387 19.55 -18.02 -8.01
N LEU A 388 19.05 -16.86 -8.40
CA LEU A 388 19.68 -16.01 -9.42
C LEU A 388 21.10 -15.61 -9.02
N LEU A 389 21.31 -15.19 -7.77
CA LEU A 389 22.63 -14.88 -7.27
C LEU A 389 23.55 -16.11 -7.26
N ARG A 390 23.06 -17.25 -6.80
CA ARG A 390 23.80 -18.50 -6.85
C ARG A 390 24.27 -18.83 -8.27
N ASP A 391 23.43 -18.59 -9.28
CA ASP A 391 23.71 -18.89 -10.68
C ASP A 391 24.57 -17.81 -11.37
N GLY A 392 25.05 -16.82 -10.64
CA GLY A 392 26.01 -15.81 -11.11
C GLY A 392 25.42 -14.48 -11.55
N ALA A 393 24.16 -14.19 -11.22
CA ALA A 393 23.57 -12.89 -11.52
C ALA A 393 24.11 -11.78 -10.60
N ASP A 394 24.18 -10.55 -11.14
CA ASP A 394 24.51 -9.35 -10.36
C ASP A 394 23.25 -8.81 -9.66
N PHE A 395 23.30 -8.67 -8.33
CA PHE A 395 22.16 -8.17 -7.56
C PHE A 395 21.74 -6.73 -7.95
N ARG A 396 22.68 -5.90 -8.41
CA ARG A 396 22.39 -4.54 -8.88
C ARG A 396 21.53 -4.55 -10.13
N LYS A 397 21.85 -5.48 -11.06
CA LYS A 397 21.06 -5.67 -12.27
C LYS A 397 19.67 -6.20 -11.93
N ILE A 398 19.57 -7.16 -11.02
CA ILE A 398 18.27 -7.69 -10.57
C ILE A 398 17.43 -6.57 -9.97
N ASP A 399 17.98 -5.78 -9.05
CA ASP A 399 17.28 -4.63 -8.45
C ASP A 399 16.80 -3.65 -9.52
N THR A 400 17.66 -3.28 -10.45
CA THR A 400 17.32 -2.35 -11.53
C THR A 400 16.20 -2.90 -12.43
N VAL A 401 16.26 -4.15 -12.82
CA VAL A 401 15.24 -4.79 -13.67
C VAL A 401 13.90 -4.85 -12.94
N MET A 402 13.89 -5.28 -11.67
CA MET A 402 12.65 -5.41 -10.91
C MET A 402 12.03 -4.04 -10.59
N GLU A 403 12.84 -3.00 -10.37
CA GLU A 403 12.36 -1.64 -10.16
C GLU A 403 11.90 -0.96 -11.45
N LYS A 404 12.71 -1.01 -12.50
CA LYS A 404 12.51 -0.19 -13.73
C LYS A 404 11.66 -0.88 -14.77
N GLN A 405 11.74 -2.20 -14.92
CA GLN A 405 11.01 -2.95 -15.93
C GLN A 405 9.72 -3.56 -15.36
N PHE A 406 9.80 -4.28 -14.25
CA PHE A 406 8.59 -4.82 -13.61
C PHE A 406 7.81 -3.75 -12.82
N GLY A 407 8.49 -2.79 -12.20
CA GLY A 407 7.87 -1.64 -11.55
C GLY A 407 7.71 -1.74 -10.05
N TRP A 408 8.39 -2.67 -9.36
CA TRP A 408 8.42 -2.72 -7.91
C TRP A 408 8.99 -1.41 -7.32
N PRO A 409 8.52 -0.97 -6.14
CA PRO A 409 9.05 0.23 -5.51
C PRO A 409 10.50 0.07 -5.04
N MET A 410 10.91 -1.16 -4.76
CA MET A 410 12.27 -1.54 -4.34
C MET A 410 12.68 -2.84 -5.00
N GLY A 411 13.94 -2.91 -5.43
CA GLY A 411 14.53 -4.18 -5.86
C GLY A 411 14.73 -5.14 -4.68
N PRO A 412 14.89 -6.45 -4.94
CA PRO A 412 14.93 -7.45 -3.88
C PRO A 412 16.13 -7.31 -2.92
N ALA A 413 17.31 -6.93 -3.41
CA ALA A 413 18.47 -6.69 -2.54
C ALA A 413 18.24 -5.51 -1.62
N TYR A 414 17.75 -4.41 -2.16
CA TYR A 414 17.40 -3.23 -1.36
C TYR A 414 16.28 -3.52 -0.37
N LEU A 415 15.26 -4.25 -0.77
CA LEU A 415 14.17 -4.66 0.11
C LEU A 415 14.67 -5.50 1.28
N LEU A 416 15.56 -6.46 1.04
CA LEU A 416 16.19 -7.26 2.10
C LEU A 416 16.99 -6.41 3.08
N ASP A 417 17.71 -5.40 2.60
CA ASP A 417 18.44 -4.46 3.45
C ASP A 417 17.49 -3.60 4.30
N VAL A 418 16.34 -3.22 3.78
CA VAL A 418 15.30 -2.45 4.51
C VAL A 418 14.61 -3.32 5.57
N VAL A 419 14.22 -4.52 5.21
CA VAL A 419 13.56 -5.49 6.12
C VAL A 419 14.53 -5.97 7.20
N GLY A 420 15.76 -6.16 6.85
CA GLY A 420 16.83 -6.73 7.68
C GLY A 420 17.18 -8.15 7.26
N ILE A 421 18.46 -8.35 6.93
CA ILE A 421 18.98 -9.67 6.51
C ILE A 421 18.81 -10.71 7.61
N ASP A 422 19.02 -10.34 8.86
CA ASP A 422 18.79 -11.20 10.04
C ASP A 422 17.31 -11.60 10.16
N THR A 423 16.40 -10.67 9.98
CA THR A 423 14.96 -10.92 9.98
C THR A 423 14.57 -11.89 8.86
N ALA A 424 15.07 -11.66 7.65
CA ALA A 424 14.82 -12.53 6.50
C ALA A 424 15.43 -13.93 6.69
N HIS A 425 16.63 -14.02 7.25
CA HIS A 425 17.30 -15.30 7.54
C HIS A 425 16.48 -16.16 8.52
N HIS A 426 16.01 -15.58 9.64
CA HIS A 426 15.18 -16.28 10.61
C HIS A 426 13.81 -16.67 10.04
N ALA A 427 13.15 -15.76 9.32
CA ALA A 427 11.85 -16.05 8.70
C ALA A 427 11.96 -17.13 7.61
N GLN A 428 13.03 -17.15 6.85
CA GLN A 428 13.31 -18.18 5.85
C GLN A 428 13.35 -19.58 6.47
N ALA A 429 13.95 -19.71 7.67
CA ALA A 429 13.96 -20.98 8.41
C ALA A 429 12.55 -21.42 8.82
N VAL A 430 11.72 -20.49 9.30
CA VAL A 430 10.30 -20.76 9.62
C VAL A 430 9.52 -21.22 8.40
N MET A 431 9.71 -20.56 7.27
CA MET A 431 9.04 -20.91 6.02
C MET A 431 9.51 -22.28 5.51
N ALA A 432 10.80 -22.58 5.59
CA ALA A 432 11.36 -23.87 5.21
C ALA A 432 10.78 -25.01 6.07
N ALA A 433 10.63 -24.81 7.37
CA ALA A 433 10.02 -25.78 8.28
C ALA A 433 8.51 -25.96 7.99
N GLY A 434 7.81 -24.89 7.62
CA GLY A 434 6.39 -24.94 7.30
C GLY A 434 6.07 -25.55 5.93
N PHE A 435 6.97 -25.38 4.97
CA PHE A 435 6.80 -25.85 3.58
C PHE A 435 8.05 -26.58 3.08
N PRO A 436 8.44 -27.70 3.73
CA PRO A 436 9.72 -28.36 3.44
C PRO A 436 9.83 -28.88 2.00
N GLN A 437 8.71 -29.20 1.34
CA GLN A 437 8.71 -29.71 -0.04
C GLN A 437 9.10 -28.65 -1.07
N ARG A 438 8.97 -27.36 -0.74
CA ARG A 438 9.17 -26.24 -1.69
C ARG A 438 10.17 -25.20 -1.22
N MET A 439 10.17 -24.85 0.07
CA MET A 439 10.90 -23.71 0.61
C MET A 439 12.19 -24.09 1.36
N GLN A 440 12.41 -25.38 1.54
CA GLN A 440 13.70 -25.85 2.08
C GLN A 440 14.77 -25.77 0.99
N LYS A 441 15.93 -25.27 1.34
CA LYS A 441 17.12 -25.25 0.49
C LYS A 441 18.20 -26.16 1.05
N ASP A 442 19.04 -26.67 0.17
CA ASP A 442 20.17 -27.56 0.48
C ASP A 442 21.54 -26.89 0.24
N TYR A 443 21.55 -25.57 0.13
CA TYR A 443 22.76 -24.80 -0.12
C TYR A 443 22.79 -23.52 0.72
N ARG A 444 24.01 -23.03 0.99
CA ARG A 444 24.23 -21.73 1.62
C ARG A 444 24.04 -20.63 0.59
N ASP A 445 23.09 -19.74 0.83
CA ASP A 445 22.77 -18.66 -0.09
C ASP A 445 23.37 -17.30 0.32
N ALA A 446 23.09 -16.26 -0.46
CA ALA A 446 23.56 -14.92 -0.20
C ALA A 446 23.03 -14.35 1.13
N ILE A 447 21.80 -14.67 1.52
CA ILE A 447 21.21 -14.22 2.80
C ILE A 447 22.00 -14.85 3.96
N ASP A 448 22.32 -16.14 3.88
CA ASP A 448 23.15 -16.81 4.89
C ASP A 448 24.54 -16.20 4.99
N ALA A 449 25.19 -15.94 3.84
CA ALA A 449 26.52 -15.36 3.79
C ALA A 449 26.57 -13.95 4.41
N LEU A 450 25.59 -13.13 4.12
CA LEU A 450 25.49 -11.78 4.70
C LEU A 450 25.15 -11.82 6.20
N PHE A 451 24.28 -12.74 6.60
CA PHE A 451 23.95 -12.95 8.01
C PHE A 451 25.19 -13.35 8.83
N ASP A 452 25.96 -14.34 8.35
CA ASP A 452 27.18 -14.80 8.99
C ASP A 452 28.25 -13.71 9.08
N ALA A 453 28.28 -12.80 8.13
CA ALA A 453 29.16 -11.62 8.10
C ALA A 453 28.64 -10.45 8.93
N ASN A 454 27.57 -10.61 9.68
CA ASN A 454 26.91 -9.56 10.48
C ASN A 454 26.50 -8.33 9.65
N ARG A 455 26.07 -8.56 8.42
CA ARG A 455 25.58 -7.54 7.50
C ARG A 455 24.04 -7.59 7.45
N PHE A 456 23.39 -6.81 8.33
CA PHE A 456 21.95 -6.88 8.54
C PHE A 456 21.14 -5.86 7.73
N GLY A 457 21.81 -5.05 6.92
CA GLY A 457 21.16 -4.04 6.09
C GLY A 457 21.19 -2.66 6.73
N GLN A 458 20.11 -1.90 6.59
CA GLN A 458 20.04 -0.52 7.08
C GLN A 458 20.21 -0.42 8.60
N LYS A 459 19.74 -1.41 9.36
CA LYS A 459 19.79 -1.38 10.83
C LYS A 459 21.18 -1.32 11.43
N ASN A 460 22.20 -1.84 10.74
CA ASN A 460 23.60 -1.74 11.16
C ASN A 460 24.53 -1.14 10.09
N GLY A 461 23.97 -0.57 9.04
CA GLY A 461 24.69 0.17 8.02
C GLY A 461 25.33 -0.63 6.90
N LEU A 462 25.29 -1.96 6.96
CA LEU A 462 25.89 -2.86 5.97
C LEU A 462 24.92 -4.00 5.62
N GLY A 463 24.62 -4.16 4.34
CA GLY A 463 23.84 -5.24 3.77
C GLY A 463 24.40 -5.62 2.41
N PHE A 464 23.54 -5.76 1.39
CA PHE A 464 23.98 -5.76 -0.01
C PHE A 464 24.65 -4.43 -0.38
N TRP A 465 24.14 -3.34 0.20
CA TRP A 465 24.64 -1.99 0.05
C TRP A 465 25.23 -1.51 1.38
N ARG A 466 26.05 -0.47 1.30
CA ARG A 466 26.49 0.32 2.46
C ARG A 466 25.53 1.50 2.64
N TYR A 467 25.21 1.83 3.88
CA TYR A 467 24.32 2.94 4.20
C TYR A 467 25.04 4.01 5.00
N LYS A 468 24.88 5.24 4.55
CA LYS A 468 25.26 6.45 5.28
C LYS A 468 24.05 7.35 5.41
N GLU A 469 23.97 8.12 6.48
CA GLU A 469 22.93 9.12 6.64
C GLU A 469 23.21 10.31 5.71
N ASP A 470 22.17 10.77 4.99
CA ASP A 470 22.21 12.02 4.25
C ASP A 470 22.08 13.23 5.21
N SER A 471 22.16 14.45 4.67
CA SER A 471 22.01 15.70 5.44
C SER A 471 20.69 15.84 6.20
N LYS A 472 19.70 14.96 5.92
CA LYS A 472 18.38 14.90 6.56
C LYS A 472 18.24 13.68 7.49
N GLY A 473 19.34 12.98 7.78
CA GLY A 473 19.34 11.77 8.61
C GLY A 473 18.65 10.55 7.96
N LYS A 474 18.54 10.52 6.63
CA LYS A 474 17.95 9.37 5.93
C LYS A 474 19.05 8.44 5.43
N PRO A 475 18.85 7.10 5.53
CA PRO A 475 19.77 6.14 4.96
C PRO A 475 19.90 6.33 3.44
N LYS A 476 21.14 6.51 2.97
CA LYS A 476 21.48 6.57 1.55
C LYS A 476 22.35 5.37 1.21
N LYS A 477 21.94 4.60 0.21
CA LYS A 477 22.71 3.44 -0.25
C LYS A 477 23.93 3.86 -1.08
N GLU A 478 25.05 3.21 -0.81
CA GLU A 478 26.30 3.31 -1.57
C GLU A 478 26.80 1.90 -1.91
N GLU A 479 27.59 1.78 -2.96
CA GLU A 479 28.24 0.52 -3.27
C GLU A 479 29.30 0.17 -2.22
N ASP A 480 29.44 -1.14 -1.97
CA ASP A 480 30.45 -1.67 -1.06
C ASP A 480 31.14 -2.89 -1.70
N ALA A 481 32.41 -2.72 -2.07
CA ALA A 481 33.18 -3.78 -2.72
C ALA A 481 33.33 -5.03 -1.85
N ALA A 482 33.27 -4.91 -0.52
CA ALA A 482 33.41 -6.03 0.39
C ALA A 482 32.30 -7.08 0.24
N VAL A 483 31.13 -6.71 -0.27
CA VAL A 483 30.02 -7.65 -0.50
C VAL A 483 30.33 -8.64 -1.63
N GLU A 484 31.14 -8.25 -2.61
CA GLU A 484 31.45 -9.08 -3.76
C GLU A 484 32.18 -10.37 -3.37
N ASP A 485 33.12 -10.30 -2.44
CA ASP A 485 33.86 -11.47 -1.95
C ASP A 485 32.93 -12.43 -1.20
N LEU A 486 32.01 -11.90 -0.40
CA LEU A 486 31.00 -12.69 0.33
C LEU A 486 30.04 -13.40 -0.62
N LEU A 487 29.59 -12.71 -1.66
CA LEU A 487 28.69 -13.30 -2.66
C LEU A 487 29.42 -14.35 -3.51
N ALA A 488 30.70 -14.13 -3.82
CA ALA A 488 31.50 -15.09 -4.58
C ALA A 488 31.64 -16.45 -3.88
N GLU A 489 31.63 -16.48 -2.55
CA GLU A 489 31.69 -17.73 -1.77
C GLU A 489 30.48 -18.65 -1.99
N VAL A 490 29.32 -18.09 -2.38
CA VAL A 490 28.03 -18.78 -2.48
C VAL A 490 27.45 -18.76 -3.90
N SER A 491 28.20 -18.31 -4.88
CA SER A 491 27.74 -18.18 -6.26
C SER A 491 28.67 -18.82 -7.28
N GLN A 492 28.09 -19.20 -8.42
CA GLN A 492 28.81 -19.56 -9.62
C GLN A 492 29.49 -18.32 -10.24
N PRO A 493 30.45 -18.50 -11.18
CA PRO A 493 31.03 -17.37 -11.91
C PRO A 493 29.94 -16.47 -12.51
N LYS A 494 30.20 -15.16 -12.46
CA LYS A 494 29.25 -14.17 -13.00
C LYS A 494 28.98 -14.42 -14.48
N ARG A 495 27.70 -14.39 -14.83
CA ARG A 495 27.20 -14.37 -16.20
C ARG A 495 26.10 -13.34 -16.35
N ASP A 496 25.85 -12.96 -17.59
CA ASP A 496 24.75 -12.06 -17.88
C ASP A 496 23.41 -12.81 -17.96
N PHE A 497 22.34 -12.14 -17.54
CA PHE A 497 20.96 -12.63 -17.57
C PHE A 497 20.11 -11.61 -18.31
N SER A 498 19.20 -12.06 -19.17
CA SER A 498 18.25 -11.15 -19.81
C SER A 498 17.25 -10.60 -18.80
N GLU A 499 16.64 -9.47 -19.13
CA GLU A 499 15.59 -8.88 -18.30
C GLU A 499 14.40 -9.83 -18.16
N GLU A 500 14.03 -10.52 -19.23
CA GLU A 500 12.95 -11.51 -19.27
C GLU A 500 13.23 -12.69 -18.35
N GLU A 501 14.47 -13.22 -18.34
CA GLU A 501 14.87 -14.31 -17.44
C GLU A 501 14.81 -13.85 -15.98
N ILE A 502 15.32 -12.67 -15.67
CA ILE A 502 15.27 -12.11 -14.31
C ILE A 502 13.82 -11.99 -13.84
N ILE A 503 12.95 -11.35 -14.63
CA ILE A 503 11.53 -11.17 -14.26
C ILE A 503 10.86 -12.54 -14.07
N ALA A 504 11.05 -13.47 -14.99
CA ALA A 504 10.45 -14.81 -14.92
C ALA A 504 10.89 -15.54 -13.63
N ARG A 505 12.20 -15.57 -13.37
CA ARG A 505 12.76 -16.28 -12.22
C ARG A 505 12.41 -15.66 -10.88
N MET A 506 12.15 -14.34 -10.86
CA MET A 506 11.66 -13.64 -9.67
C MET A 506 10.17 -13.85 -9.44
N MET A 507 9.35 -13.77 -10.49
CA MET A 507 7.89 -13.71 -10.35
C MET A 507 7.21 -15.07 -10.34
N ILE A 508 7.73 -16.08 -11.04
CA ILE A 508 7.11 -17.40 -11.09
C ILE A 508 6.96 -18.02 -9.70
N PRO A 509 7.98 -18.06 -8.83
CA PRO A 509 7.83 -18.60 -7.47
C PRO A 509 6.75 -17.90 -6.66
N MET A 510 6.69 -16.56 -6.70
CA MET A 510 5.69 -15.78 -6.01
C MET A 510 4.28 -16.07 -6.52
N VAL A 511 4.08 -16.00 -7.83
CA VAL A 511 2.76 -16.16 -8.45
C VAL A 511 2.23 -17.58 -8.27
N ASN A 512 3.09 -18.59 -8.42
CA ASN A 512 2.72 -19.97 -8.12
C ASN A 512 2.22 -20.12 -6.69
N GLU A 513 2.89 -19.50 -5.73
CA GLU A 513 2.48 -19.58 -4.31
C GLU A 513 1.19 -18.80 -4.04
N VAL A 514 0.96 -17.67 -4.71
CA VAL A 514 -0.34 -16.95 -4.66
C VAL A 514 -1.49 -17.86 -5.10
N VAL A 515 -1.30 -18.59 -6.18
CA VAL A 515 -2.32 -19.52 -6.69
C VAL A 515 -2.54 -20.66 -5.69
N ARG A 516 -1.47 -21.23 -5.12
CA ARG A 516 -1.61 -22.26 -4.06
C ARG A 516 -2.37 -21.75 -2.86
N CYS A 517 -2.13 -20.51 -2.42
CA CYS A 517 -2.87 -19.90 -1.31
C CYS A 517 -4.38 -19.81 -1.61
N LEU A 518 -4.76 -19.54 -2.84
CA LEU A 518 -6.17 -19.56 -3.25
C LEU A 518 -6.73 -20.98 -3.28
N GLU A 519 -6.02 -21.94 -3.84
CA GLU A 519 -6.43 -23.35 -3.91
C GLU A 519 -6.61 -23.97 -2.53
N GLU A 520 -5.73 -23.63 -1.60
CA GLU A 520 -5.75 -24.11 -0.21
C GLU A 520 -6.72 -23.33 0.69
N GLY A 521 -7.37 -22.29 0.17
CA GLY A 521 -8.29 -21.46 0.94
C GLY A 521 -7.64 -20.55 1.98
N ILE A 522 -6.34 -20.30 1.88
CA ILE A 522 -5.64 -19.31 2.73
C ILE A 522 -6.17 -17.92 2.45
N ILE A 523 -6.35 -17.58 1.19
CA ILE A 523 -7.04 -16.37 0.73
C ILE A 523 -8.33 -16.76 0.02
N ALA A 524 -9.41 -16.03 0.27
CA ALA A 524 -10.74 -16.45 -0.19
C ALA A 524 -11.01 -16.16 -1.66
N THR A 525 -10.47 -15.06 -2.20
CA THR A 525 -10.76 -14.61 -3.58
C THR A 525 -9.53 -14.00 -4.25
N PRO A 526 -9.48 -14.05 -5.60
CA PRO A 526 -8.45 -13.33 -6.35
C PRO A 526 -8.40 -11.83 -6.06
N ALA A 527 -9.55 -11.20 -5.85
CA ALA A 527 -9.65 -9.78 -5.54
C ALA A 527 -8.93 -9.43 -4.22
N GLU A 528 -9.16 -10.23 -3.18
CA GLU A 528 -8.48 -10.07 -1.88
C GLU A 528 -6.98 -10.33 -1.98
N ALA A 529 -6.57 -11.34 -2.75
CA ALA A 529 -5.16 -11.63 -3.01
C ALA A 529 -4.46 -10.46 -3.69
N ASP A 530 -5.03 -9.92 -4.76
CA ASP A 530 -4.47 -8.79 -5.48
C ASP A 530 -4.38 -7.55 -4.60
N MET A 531 -5.42 -7.25 -3.81
CA MET A 531 -5.39 -6.12 -2.89
C MET A 531 -4.38 -6.28 -1.76
N ALA A 532 -4.24 -7.48 -1.20
CA ALA A 532 -3.22 -7.78 -0.20
C ALA A 532 -1.80 -7.54 -0.73
N LEU A 533 -1.54 -7.92 -1.98
CA LEU A 533 -0.24 -7.70 -2.62
C LEU A 533 0.02 -6.22 -2.93
N VAL A 534 -0.97 -5.52 -3.47
CA VAL A 534 -0.85 -4.09 -3.78
C VAL A 534 -0.67 -3.27 -2.49
N TYR A 535 -1.45 -3.52 -1.46
CA TYR A 535 -1.44 -2.75 -0.22
C TYR A 535 -0.38 -3.22 0.79
N GLY A 536 0.01 -4.48 0.76
CA GLY A 536 0.99 -5.06 1.69
C GLY A 536 2.43 -5.05 1.19
N LEU A 537 2.64 -5.34 -0.09
CA LEU A 537 3.97 -5.42 -0.70
C LEU A 537 4.30 -4.29 -1.68
N GLY A 538 3.33 -3.46 -2.05
CA GLY A 538 3.51 -2.48 -3.11
C GLY A 538 3.60 -3.14 -4.49
N PHE A 539 2.89 -4.25 -4.71
CA PHE A 539 2.79 -4.83 -6.05
C PHE A 539 2.41 -3.74 -7.04
N PRO A 540 3.12 -3.59 -8.18
CA PRO A 540 2.93 -2.44 -9.04
C PRO A 540 1.46 -2.25 -9.44
N PRO A 541 0.85 -1.11 -9.14
CA PRO A 541 -0.58 -0.89 -9.40
C PRO A 541 -0.98 -1.04 -10.86
N PHE A 542 -0.09 -0.69 -11.79
CA PHE A 542 -0.36 -0.85 -13.22
C PHE A 542 -0.41 -2.32 -13.69
N HIS A 543 0.06 -3.26 -12.88
CA HIS A 543 -0.16 -4.70 -13.05
C HIS A 543 -1.42 -5.20 -12.34
N GLY A 544 -1.89 -4.50 -11.31
CA GLY A 544 -3.15 -4.77 -10.62
C GLY A 544 -3.15 -5.93 -9.63
N GLY A 545 -1.99 -6.52 -9.34
CA GLY A 545 -1.82 -7.70 -8.51
C GLY A 545 -1.46 -8.94 -9.32
N ALA A 546 -1.22 -10.07 -8.63
CA ALA A 546 -0.74 -11.29 -9.27
C ALA A 546 -1.77 -11.93 -10.20
N PHE A 547 -3.03 -12.01 -9.80
CA PHE A 547 -4.08 -12.58 -10.65
C PHE A 547 -4.39 -11.70 -11.86
N ARG A 548 -4.43 -10.39 -11.67
CA ARG A 548 -4.59 -9.44 -12.79
C ARG A 548 -3.42 -9.52 -13.76
N TRP A 549 -2.21 -9.63 -13.26
CA TRP A 549 -1.02 -9.80 -14.09
C TRP A 549 -1.07 -11.11 -14.89
N LEU A 550 -1.49 -12.23 -14.26
CA LEU A 550 -1.73 -13.50 -14.94
C LEU A 550 -2.78 -13.38 -16.05
N ASP A 551 -3.90 -12.71 -15.79
CA ASP A 551 -4.95 -12.48 -16.80
C ASP A 551 -4.43 -11.66 -17.99
N THR A 552 -3.61 -10.66 -17.71
CA THR A 552 -2.99 -9.81 -18.74
C THR A 552 -1.97 -10.57 -19.58
N LEU A 553 -1.16 -11.39 -18.95
CA LEU A 553 -0.15 -12.21 -19.61
C LEU A 553 -0.80 -13.35 -20.44
N GLY A 554 -1.88 -13.90 -19.90
CA GLY A 554 -2.55 -15.09 -20.43
C GLY A 554 -1.98 -16.39 -19.86
N SER A 555 -2.87 -17.32 -19.50
CA SER A 555 -2.48 -18.60 -18.87
C SER A 555 -1.53 -19.43 -19.72
N ALA A 556 -1.76 -19.53 -21.03
CA ALA A 556 -0.88 -20.28 -21.93
C ALA A 556 0.55 -19.72 -21.94
N LYS A 557 0.69 -18.39 -22.09
CA LYS A 557 2.00 -17.73 -22.09
C LYS A 557 2.72 -17.87 -20.74
N TYR A 558 1.96 -17.81 -19.64
CA TYR A 558 2.53 -18.04 -18.31
C TYR A 558 3.05 -19.48 -18.15
N LEU A 559 2.29 -20.47 -18.63
CA LEU A 559 2.70 -21.88 -18.59
C LEU A 559 3.96 -22.12 -19.41
N ASP A 560 4.02 -21.59 -20.64
CA ASP A 560 5.20 -21.69 -21.51
C ASP A 560 6.44 -21.05 -20.83
N MET A 561 6.26 -19.88 -20.21
CA MET A 561 7.33 -19.22 -19.46
C MET A 561 7.76 -20.06 -18.26
N ALA A 562 6.84 -20.57 -17.46
CA ALA A 562 7.15 -21.36 -16.27
C ALA A 562 7.82 -22.71 -16.60
N GLN A 563 7.44 -23.35 -17.71
CA GLN A 563 8.03 -24.59 -18.15
C GLN A 563 9.53 -24.47 -18.43
N GLN A 564 9.99 -23.32 -18.93
CA GLN A 564 11.41 -23.07 -19.20
C GLN A 564 12.27 -23.14 -17.92
N TYR A 565 11.68 -22.82 -16.76
CA TYR A 565 12.38 -22.74 -15.48
C TYR A 565 12.00 -23.84 -14.50
N GLN A 566 11.15 -24.78 -14.88
CA GLN A 566 10.69 -25.86 -14.00
C GLN A 566 11.85 -26.70 -13.45
N HIS A 567 12.95 -26.83 -14.19
CA HIS A 567 14.16 -27.52 -13.78
C HIS A 567 14.88 -26.89 -12.59
N LEU A 568 14.54 -25.65 -12.21
CA LEU A 568 15.13 -24.93 -11.09
C LEU A 568 14.60 -25.38 -9.72
N GLY A 569 13.53 -26.16 -9.70
CA GLY A 569 13.02 -26.76 -8.47
C GLY A 569 11.52 -26.57 -8.22
N PRO A 570 11.01 -27.06 -7.08
CA PRO A 570 9.57 -27.14 -6.79
C PRO A 570 8.82 -25.80 -6.77
N LEU A 571 9.48 -24.69 -6.46
CA LEU A 571 8.86 -23.35 -6.49
C LEU A 571 8.46 -22.93 -7.92
N TYR A 572 9.12 -23.49 -8.93
CA TYR A 572 8.84 -23.22 -10.34
C TYR A 572 7.81 -24.18 -10.96
N GLU A 573 7.37 -25.19 -10.20
CA GLU A 573 6.29 -26.08 -10.62
C GLU A 573 4.95 -25.38 -10.57
N VAL A 574 4.25 -25.36 -11.70
CA VAL A 574 2.95 -24.70 -11.83
C VAL A 574 1.88 -25.44 -11.04
N PRO A 575 1.09 -24.76 -10.21
CA PRO A 575 -0.06 -25.34 -9.51
C PRO A 575 -1.12 -25.90 -10.47
N GLU A 576 -1.88 -26.89 -9.99
CA GLU A 576 -2.89 -27.58 -10.80
C GLU A 576 -3.99 -26.64 -11.32
N GLY A 577 -4.42 -25.68 -10.50
CA GLY A 577 -5.43 -24.70 -10.89
C GLY A 577 -5.06 -23.84 -12.10
N LEU A 578 -3.77 -23.57 -12.30
CA LEU A 578 -3.29 -22.88 -13.51
C LEU A 578 -3.25 -23.81 -14.71
N ARG A 579 -2.85 -25.08 -14.53
CA ARG A 579 -2.83 -26.07 -15.60
C ARG A 579 -4.24 -26.32 -16.17
N ASN A 580 -5.24 -26.34 -15.30
CA ASN A 580 -6.64 -26.57 -15.69
C ASN A 580 -7.27 -25.37 -16.42
N LYS A 581 -6.85 -24.14 -16.13
CA LYS A 581 -7.31 -22.94 -16.84
C LYS A 581 -6.77 -22.77 -18.26
N ALA A 582 -5.68 -23.45 -18.58
CA ALA A 582 -5.06 -23.38 -19.91
C ALA A 582 -5.53 -24.48 -20.86
N ARG A 583 -6.28 -25.47 -20.37
CA ARG A 583 -7.01 -26.47 -21.15
C ARG A 583 -8.40 -26.00 -21.50
#